data_9858da11a99881f23ce3aeede93b2361
#
_entry.id   9858da11a99881f23ce3aeede93b2361
#
_cell.length_a   1.000
_cell.length_b   1.000
_cell.length_c   1.000
_cell.angle_alpha   90.00
_cell.angle_beta   90.00
_cell.angle_gamma   90.00
#
_symmetry.space_group_name_H-M   'P 1'
#
loop_
_entity.id
_entity.type
_entity.pdbx_description
1 polymer ?
#
loop_
_entity_poly.entity_id
_entity_poly.type
_entity_poly.pdbx_seq_one_letter_code
_entity_poly.pdbx_strand_id
1 'polypeptide(L)'
;MNDLLRKTRRAFHLLRELLKYETATCCAAILKCWNKEYRHVWLVSERGREARDNGYHIFAYLNREHPELNSWFVADPTLPDYERVQALGRVVPYRSWKHYLLCAASEMKISTHVLGYTPEIDSYYMLDKLHVVHGPRAFLQHGVIIDDMKWYHYPNIRTDLFVCSLQKERDFVESAYHYPAGIVKRLGLCRFDALLRPH
;
A
#
# COMPACT_ATOMS: atom_id res chain seq x y z
N MET A 1 -12.08 34.22 9.10
CA MET A 1 -10.74 34.35 8.51
C MET A 1 -9.94 33.01 8.57
N ASN A 2 -9.92 32.30 9.69
CA ASN A 2 -9.14 31.04 9.82
C ASN A 2 -9.60 29.86 8.94
N ASP A 3 -10.92 29.73 8.68
CA ASP A 3 -11.45 28.58 7.89
C ASP A 3 -11.10 28.69 6.40
N LEU A 4 -11.16 29.89 5.83
CA LEU A 4 -10.77 30.13 4.43
C LEU A 4 -9.28 29.85 4.22
N LEU A 5 -8.43 30.34 5.12
CA LEU A 5 -6.99 30.08 5.05
C LEU A 5 -6.65 28.59 5.16
N ARG A 6 -7.37 27.85 6.01
CA ARG A 6 -7.21 26.40 6.13
C ARG A 6 -7.60 25.68 4.84
N LYS A 7 -8.73 26.04 4.24
CA LYS A 7 -9.22 25.47 2.96
C LYS A 7 -8.23 25.77 1.82
N THR A 8 -7.73 27.01 1.74
CA THR A 8 -6.75 27.39 0.72
C THR A 8 -5.44 26.63 0.86
N ARG A 9 -4.92 26.47 2.08
CA ARG A 9 -3.70 25.69 2.35
C ARG A 9 -3.89 24.22 1.96
N ARG A 10 -5.05 23.63 2.27
CA ARG A 10 -5.39 22.25 1.92
C ARG A 10 -5.49 22.08 0.40
N ALA A 11 -6.15 23.00 -0.29
CA ALA A 11 -6.25 22.95 -1.76
C ALA A 11 -4.87 23.07 -2.43
N PHE A 12 -4.02 23.98 -1.94
CA PHE A 12 -2.66 24.13 -2.45
C PHE A 12 -1.79 22.90 -2.19
N HIS A 13 -1.91 22.31 -1.00
CA HIS A 13 -1.23 21.04 -0.67
C HIS A 13 -1.66 19.91 -1.61
N LEU A 14 -2.96 19.73 -1.82
CA LEU A 14 -3.50 18.73 -2.73
C LEU A 14 -3.01 18.93 -4.17
N LEU A 15 -3.04 20.17 -4.67
CA LEU A 15 -2.54 20.49 -6.01
C LEU A 15 -1.04 20.14 -6.14
N ARG A 16 -0.25 20.48 -5.14
CA ARG A 16 1.18 20.14 -5.12
C ARG A 16 1.41 18.64 -5.16
N GLU A 17 0.66 17.86 -4.40
CA GLU A 17 0.77 16.40 -4.38
C GLU A 17 0.29 15.78 -5.70
N LEU A 18 -0.77 16.32 -6.30
CA LEU A 18 -1.21 15.93 -7.63
C LEU A 18 -0.11 16.14 -8.68
N LEU A 19 0.50 17.33 -8.69
CA LEU A 19 1.60 17.64 -9.62
C LEU A 19 2.81 16.71 -9.41
N LYS A 20 3.16 16.40 -8.16
CA LYS A 20 4.24 15.43 -7.87
C LYS A 20 3.91 14.05 -8.42
N TYR A 21 2.67 13.59 -8.20
CA TYR A 21 2.24 12.26 -8.65
C TYR A 21 2.25 12.19 -10.18
N GLU A 22 1.68 13.17 -10.87
CA GLU A 22 1.67 13.21 -12.35
C GLU A 22 3.09 13.27 -12.91
N THR A 23 3.96 14.12 -12.32
CA THR A 23 5.37 14.18 -12.72
C THR A 23 6.06 12.82 -12.50
N ALA A 24 5.81 12.17 -11.36
CA ALA A 24 6.36 10.85 -11.08
C ALA A 24 5.83 9.79 -12.06
N THR A 25 4.58 9.88 -12.46
CA THR A 25 3.96 8.97 -13.46
C THR A 25 4.63 9.11 -14.82
N CYS A 26 4.81 10.33 -15.31
CA CYS A 26 5.54 10.60 -16.54
C CYS A 26 6.99 10.11 -16.50
N CYS A 27 7.69 10.45 -15.40
CA CYS A 27 9.09 10.00 -15.21
C CYS A 27 9.20 8.48 -15.11
N ALA A 28 8.29 7.82 -14.38
CA ALA A 28 8.27 6.37 -14.26
C ALA A 28 8.03 5.67 -15.59
N ALA A 29 7.11 6.19 -16.42
CA ALA A 29 6.87 5.68 -17.77
C ALA A 29 8.13 5.71 -18.64
N ILE A 30 8.89 6.81 -18.58
CA ILE A 30 10.16 6.95 -19.27
C ILE A 30 11.21 6.01 -18.70
N LEU A 31 11.35 5.94 -17.35
CA LEU A 31 12.34 5.10 -16.69
C LEU A 31 12.12 3.60 -16.97
N LYS A 32 10.88 3.14 -17.08
CA LYS A 32 10.56 1.76 -17.46
C LYS A 32 11.17 1.33 -18.80
N CYS A 33 11.46 2.25 -19.71
CA CYS A 33 12.04 1.90 -21.02
C CYS A 33 13.48 1.38 -20.91
N TRP A 34 14.30 1.94 -20.02
CA TRP A 34 15.75 1.61 -19.92
C TRP A 34 16.23 1.17 -18.53
N ASN A 35 15.46 1.40 -17.47
CA ASN A 35 15.88 0.99 -16.12
C ASN A 35 14.96 -0.13 -15.59
N LYS A 36 15.55 -1.34 -15.46
CA LYS A 36 14.85 -2.53 -14.95
C LYS A 36 14.31 -2.35 -13.52
N GLU A 37 14.88 -1.43 -12.75
CA GLU A 37 14.45 -1.12 -11.39
C GLU A 37 13.00 -0.66 -11.31
N TYR A 38 12.46 -0.06 -12.39
CA TYR A 38 11.10 0.45 -12.48
C TYR A 38 10.15 -0.45 -13.28
N ARG A 39 10.60 -1.63 -13.72
CA ARG A 39 9.77 -2.60 -14.44
C ARG A 39 9.19 -3.63 -13.48
N HIS A 40 7.92 -3.96 -13.66
CA HIS A 40 7.23 -5.02 -12.90
C HIS A 40 7.36 -4.84 -11.37
N VAL A 41 7.26 -3.61 -10.90
CA VAL A 41 7.44 -3.25 -9.48
C VAL A 41 6.28 -3.77 -8.66
N TRP A 42 6.59 -4.49 -7.58
CA TRP A 42 5.69 -4.85 -6.49
C TRP A 42 6.03 -4.01 -5.28
N LEU A 43 5.14 -3.09 -4.91
CA LEU A 43 5.36 -2.17 -3.80
C LEU A 43 4.64 -2.66 -2.56
N VAL A 44 5.41 -3.03 -1.55
CA VAL A 44 4.89 -3.52 -0.27
C VAL A 44 5.08 -2.46 0.81
N SER A 45 4.08 -2.31 1.67
CA SER A 45 4.15 -1.36 2.79
C SER A 45 3.23 -1.78 3.94
N GLU A 46 3.49 -1.23 5.09
CA GLU A 46 2.53 -1.17 6.20
C GLU A 46 1.95 0.24 6.25
N ARG A 47 2.47 1.13 7.10
CA ARG A 47 2.13 2.57 7.09
C ARG A 47 3.26 3.45 6.58
N GLY A 48 4.30 2.86 5.99
CA GLY A 48 5.56 3.55 5.73
C GLY A 48 6.39 3.81 6.99
N ARG A 49 5.85 3.50 8.18
CA ARG A 49 6.47 3.75 9.49
C ARG A 49 6.59 2.52 10.37
N GLU A 50 6.19 1.37 9.90
CA GLU A 50 6.20 0.10 10.62
C GLU A 50 6.61 -1.02 9.69
N ALA A 51 7.20 -2.08 10.24
CA ALA A 51 7.57 -3.28 9.51
C ALA A 51 7.54 -4.50 10.46
N ARG A 52 6.36 -4.83 10.99
CA ARG A 52 6.16 -5.87 12.01
C ARG A 52 4.96 -6.76 11.75
N ASP A 53 4.16 -6.41 10.75
CA ASP A 53 2.87 -7.02 10.47
C ASP A 53 2.90 -7.82 9.15
N ASN A 54 1.75 -8.11 8.59
CA ASN A 54 1.58 -8.90 7.37
C ASN A 54 2.43 -8.37 6.20
N GLY A 55 2.67 -7.05 6.11
CA GLY A 55 3.53 -6.46 5.09
C GLY A 55 4.97 -6.94 5.18
N TYR A 56 5.54 -7.00 6.37
CA TYR A 56 6.88 -7.55 6.59
C TYR A 56 6.95 -9.03 6.19
N HIS A 57 5.98 -9.83 6.62
CA HIS A 57 5.97 -11.27 6.37
C HIS A 57 5.79 -11.61 4.89
N ILE A 58 4.90 -10.92 4.18
CA ILE A 58 4.75 -11.12 2.73
C ILE A 58 6.00 -10.67 1.97
N PHE A 59 6.64 -9.58 2.39
CA PHE A 59 7.88 -9.12 1.76
C PHE A 59 9.03 -10.11 1.96
N ALA A 60 9.16 -10.66 3.17
CA ALA A 60 10.14 -11.72 3.45
C ALA A 60 9.89 -12.97 2.61
N TYR A 61 8.62 -13.36 2.46
CA TYR A 61 8.22 -14.49 1.60
C TYR A 61 8.58 -14.23 0.14
N LEU A 62 8.20 -13.08 -0.42
CA LEU A 62 8.47 -12.73 -1.81
C LEU A 62 9.98 -12.76 -2.13
N ASN A 63 10.82 -12.20 -1.25
CA ASN A 63 12.27 -12.19 -1.51
C ASN A 63 12.93 -13.56 -1.36
N ARG A 64 12.36 -14.45 -0.55
CA ARG A 64 12.90 -15.80 -0.35
C ARG A 64 12.44 -16.76 -1.45
N GLU A 65 11.13 -16.80 -1.76
CA GLU A 65 10.52 -17.79 -2.64
C GLU A 65 10.37 -17.29 -4.09
N HIS A 66 10.33 -15.97 -4.28
CA HIS A 66 10.13 -15.32 -5.57
C HIS A 66 11.14 -14.21 -5.83
N PRO A 67 12.46 -14.51 -5.76
CA PRO A 67 13.52 -13.50 -5.93
C PRO A 67 13.53 -12.85 -7.33
N GLU A 68 12.85 -13.45 -8.31
CA GLU A 68 12.64 -12.89 -9.64
C GLU A 68 11.70 -11.69 -9.66
N LEU A 69 10.84 -11.53 -8.63
CA LEU A 69 9.95 -10.39 -8.53
C LEU A 69 10.71 -9.13 -8.11
N ASN A 70 10.42 -8.04 -8.78
CA ASN A 70 10.97 -6.74 -8.43
C ASN A 70 10.20 -6.11 -7.26
N SER A 71 10.38 -6.70 -6.07
CA SER A 71 9.70 -6.27 -4.85
C SER A 71 10.49 -5.19 -4.10
N TRP A 72 9.74 -4.20 -3.59
CA TRP A 72 10.26 -3.09 -2.80
C TRP A 72 9.42 -2.90 -1.55
N PHE A 73 10.07 -2.67 -0.41
CA PHE A 73 9.38 -2.30 0.81
C PHE A 73 9.51 -0.80 1.09
N VAL A 74 8.41 -0.16 1.47
CA VAL A 74 8.40 1.25 1.86
C VAL A 74 8.62 1.37 3.35
N ALA A 75 9.71 2.01 3.78
CA ALA A 75 10.00 2.23 5.19
C ALA A 75 10.65 3.59 5.45
N ASP A 76 10.38 4.16 6.61
CA ASP A 76 11.06 5.36 7.10
C ASP A 76 12.45 4.97 7.64
N PRO A 77 13.55 5.57 7.14
CA PRO A 77 14.90 5.25 7.59
C PRO A 77 15.18 5.51 9.08
N THR A 78 14.33 6.29 9.74
CA THR A 78 14.47 6.61 11.17
C THR A 78 13.88 5.55 12.10
N LEU A 79 13.24 4.52 11.54
CA LEU A 79 12.57 3.49 12.32
C LEU A 79 13.54 2.41 12.81
N PRO A 80 13.31 1.86 14.01
CA PRO A 80 14.10 0.75 14.52
C PRO A 80 14.08 -0.51 13.64
N ASP A 81 12.98 -0.70 12.91
CA ASP A 81 12.79 -1.88 12.04
C ASP A 81 13.45 -1.73 10.65
N TYR A 82 14.00 -0.57 10.33
CA TYR A 82 14.51 -0.28 8.98
C TYR A 82 15.60 -1.25 8.54
N GLU A 83 16.63 -1.45 9.38
CA GLU A 83 17.73 -2.37 9.10
C GLU A 83 17.26 -3.82 8.94
N ARG A 84 16.28 -4.23 9.76
CA ARG A 84 15.69 -5.57 9.66
C ARG A 84 14.99 -5.81 8.33
N VAL A 85 14.28 -4.82 7.81
CA VAL A 85 13.62 -4.92 6.50
C VAL A 85 14.63 -4.86 5.37
N GLN A 86 15.65 -4.00 5.50
CA GLN A 86 16.72 -3.86 4.52
C GLN A 86 17.53 -5.16 4.35
N ALA A 87 17.68 -5.94 5.41
CA ALA A 87 18.29 -7.27 5.36
C ALA A 87 17.48 -8.29 4.53
N LEU A 88 16.18 -8.07 4.32
CA LEU A 88 15.33 -8.96 3.52
C LEU A 88 15.38 -8.65 2.02
N GLY A 89 15.60 -7.40 1.63
CA GLY A 89 15.52 -7.00 0.22
C GLY A 89 15.57 -5.50 0.00
N ARG A 90 15.03 -5.06 -1.11
CA ARG A 90 15.07 -3.65 -1.53
C ARG A 90 14.12 -2.79 -0.73
N VAL A 91 14.64 -1.72 -0.13
CA VAL A 91 13.85 -0.75 0.63
C VAL A 91 13.89 0.61 -0.04
N VAL A 92 12.75 1.28 -0.07
CA VAL A 92 12.64 2.67 -0.52
C VAL A 92 12.27 3.56 0.67
N PRO A 93 13.00 4.67 0.89
CA PRO A 93 12.68 5.59 1.97
C PRO A 93 11.29 6.22 1.79
N TYR A 94 10.48 6.13 2.84
CA TYR A 94 9.14 6.73 2.87
C TYR A 94 9.18 8.22 2.51
N ARG A 95 8.25 8.68 1.67
CA ARG A 95 8.14 10.06 1.18
C ARG A 95 9.31 10.57 0.32
N SER A 96 10.30 9.74 -0.01
CA SER A 96 11.35 10.14 -0.96
C SER A 96 10.80 10.29 -2.38
N TRP A 97 11.51 11.02 -3.25
CA TRP A 97 11.15 11.10 -4.67
C TRP A 97 11.12 9.71 -5.33
N LYS A 98 12.07 8.84 -4.96
CA LYS A 98 12.08 7.45 -5.42
C LYS A 98 10.81 6.69 -5.02
N HIS A 99 10.23 6.98 -3.84
CA HIS A 99 8.96 6.40 -3.43
C HIS A 99 7.81 6.83 -4.36
N TYR A 100 7.73 8.12 -4.75
CA TYR A 100 6.76 8.58 -5.75
C TYR A 100 6.92 7.85 -7.08
N LEU A 101 8.15 7.71 -7.57
CA LEU A 101 8.45 7.00 -8.82
C LEU A 101 8.07 5.52 -8.76
N LEU A 102 8.43 4.80 -7.69
CA LEU A 102 8.07 3.39 -7.53
C LEU A 102 6.57 3.19 -7.32
N CYS A 103 5.90 4.09 -6.59
CA CYS A 103 4.45 4.05 -6.43
C CYS A 103 3.72 4.24 -7.77
N ALA A 104 4.20 5.16 -8.61
CA ALA A 104 3.68 5.37 -9.96
C ALA A 104 4.03 4.21 -10.92
N ALA A 105 5.22 3.63 -10.78
CA ALA A 105 5.70 2.52 -11.59
C ALA A 105 5.07 1.18 -11.24
N SER A 106 4.53 1.01 -10.01
CA SER A 106 4.15 -0.29 -9.49
C SER A 106 2.96 -0.91 -10.23
N GLU A 107 3.13 -2.20 -10.55
CA GLU A 107 2.09 -3.06 -11.13
C GLU A 107 1.26 -3.76 -10.07
N MET A 108 1.79 -3.87 -8.85
CA MET A 108 1.09 -4.39 -7.68
C MET A 108 1.41 -3.54 -6.46
N LYS A 109 0.39 -3.13 -5.73
CA LYS A 109 0.50 -2.40 -4.46
C LYS A 109 -0.07 -3.25 -3.35
N ILE A 110 0.73 -3.53 -2.34
CA ILE A 110 0.37 -4.43 -1.23
C ILE A 110 0.55 -3.66 0.08
N SER A 111 -0.48 -3.63 0.92
CA SER A 111 -0.37 -2.96 2.21
C SER A 111 -1.26 -3.58 3.29
N THR A 112 -0.82 -3.51 4.53
CA THR A 112 -1.61 -3.86 5.72
C THR A 112 -2.55 -2.75 6.14
N HIS A 113 -2.31 -1.53 5.67
CA HIS A 113 -3.14 -0.35 5.92
C HIS A 113 -3.64 0.23 4.62
N VAL A 114 -4.81 0.82 4.69
CA VAL A 114 -5.41 1.50 3.55
C VAL A 114 -4.46 2.58 3.03
N LEU A 115 -4.16 2.50 1.72
CA LEU A 115 -3.23 3.43 1.07
C LEU A 115 -1.84 3.51 1.73
N GLY A 116 -1.45 2.53 2.56
CA GLY A 116 -0.16 2.53 3.26
C GLY A 116 1.06 2.57 2.35
N TYR A 117 0.91 2.13 1.10
CA TYR A 117 1.94 2.18 0.05
C TYR A 117 2.13 3.57 -0.56
N THR A 118 1.32 4.56 -0.20
CA THR A 118 1.38 5.89 -0.82
C THR A 118 2.37 6.82 -0.12
N PRO A 119 3.02 7.73 -0.85
CA PRO A 119 3.91 8.71 -0.24
C PRO A 119 3.22 9.69 0.70
N GLU A 120 1.92 9.97 0.47
CA GLU A 120 1.15 10.91 1.27
C GLU A 120 -0.34 10.53 1.30
N ILE A 121 -0.80 10.00 2.45
CA ILE A 121 -2.10 9.33 2.58
C ILE A 121 -3.28 10.30 2.36
N ASP A 122 -3.22 11.49 2.96
CA ASP A 122 -4.36 12.42 2.96
C ASP A 122 -4.69 12.92 1.53
N SER A 123 -3.67 13.24 0.75
CA SER A 123 -3.86 13.66 -0.64
C SER A 123 -4.18 12.46 -1.54
N TYR A 124 -3.55 11.31 -1.32
CA TYR A 124 -3.83 10.11 -2.12
C TYR A 124 -5.26 9.60 -1.99
N TYR A 125 -5.87 9.74 -0.83
CA TYR A 125 -7.30 9.43 -0.69
C TYR A 125 -8.17 10.28 -1.63
N MET A 126 -7.83 11.56 -1.82
CA MET A 126 -8.51 12.43 -2.80
C MET A 126 -8.14 12.09 -4.24
N LEU A 127 -6.86 11.81 -4.52
CA LEU A 127 -6.38 11.41 -5.84
C LEU A 127 -6.98 10.07 -6.28
N ASP A 128 -7.17 9.14 -5.34
CA ASP A 128 -7.84 7.87 -5.62
C ASP A 128 -9.31 8.05 -6.01
N LYS A 129 -10.02 8.95 -5.35
CA LYS A 129 -11.40 9.33 -5.74
C LYS A 129 -11.47 9.97 -7.12
N LEU A 130 -10.42 10.67 -7.54
CA LEU A 130 -10.29 11.26 -8.87
C LEU A 130 -9.79 10.25 -9.92
N HIS A 131 -9.61 8.98 -9.55
CA HIS A 131 -9.12 7.90 -10.41
C HIS A 131 -7.70 8.15 -10.99
N VAL A 132 -6.89 8.92 -10.30
CA VAL A 132 -5.51 9.23 -10.70
C VAL A 132 -4.54 8.13 -10.30
N VAL A 133 -4.82 7.41 -9.20
CA VAL A 133 -3.97 6.31 -8.73
C VAL A 133 -4.34 5.02 -9.45
N HIS A 134 -3.39 4.45 -10.19
CA HIS A 134 -3.60 3.27 -11.02
C HIS A 134 -2.94 2.02 -10.45
N GLY A 135 -3.34 0.87 -11.00
CA GLY A 135 -2.77 -0.45 -10.76
C GLY A 135 -3.49 -1.24 -9.65
N PRO A 136 -3.37 -2.57 -9.69
CA PRO A 136 -3.95 -3.48 -8.71
C PRO A 136 -3.46 -3.23 -7.30
N ARG A 137 -4.35 -3.48 -6.34
CA ARG A 137 -4.13 -3.23 -4.91
C ARG A 137 -4.56 -4.41 -4.09
N ALA A 138 -3.70 -4.87 -3.20
CA ALA A 138 -3.99 -5.88 -2.21
C ALA A 138 -3.95 -5.27 -0.80
N PHE A 139 -5.04 -5.39 -0.09
CA PHE A 139 -5.17 -4.99 1.30
C PHE A 139 -5.09 -6.24 2.19
N LEU A 140 -3.98 -6.38 2.91
CA LEU A 140 -3.66 -7.59 3.69
C LEU A 140 -4.30 -7.59 5.08
N GLN A 141 -4.88 -6.46 5.51
CA GLN A 141 -5.33 -6.29 6.89
C GLN A 141 -4.19 -6.31 7.93
N HIS A 142 -4.51 -5.84 9.12
CA HIS A 142 -3.63 -5.87 10.30
C HIS A 142 -4.31 -6.47 11.53
N GLY A 143 -5.57 -6.89 11.41
CA GLY A 143 -6.37 -7.51 12.46
C GLY A 143 -7.68 -8.07 11.90
N VAL A 144 -8.52 -8.59 12.77
CA VAL A 144 -9.86 -9.06 12.43
C VAL A 144 -10.84 -7.89 12.51
N ILE A 145 -11.60 -7.65 11.45
CA ILE A 145 -12.63 -6.62 11.44
C ILE A 145 -13.91 -7.17 12.06
N ILE A 146 -14.41 -6.47 13.08
CA ILE A 146 -15.67 -6.78 13.77
C ILE A 146 -16.66 -5.61 13.76
N ASP A 147 -16.20 -4.39 13.41
CA ASP A 147 -16.99 -3.17 13.44
C ASP A 147 -17.22 -2.61 12.03
N ASP A 148 -18.34 -1.89 11.86
CA ASP A 148 -18.61 -1.17 10.62
C ASP A 148 -17.81 0.14 10.52
N MET A 149 -16.68 0.06 9.81
CA MET A 149 -15.80 1.21 9.55
C MET A 149 -16.09 1.80 8.18
N LYS A 150 -16.84 2.88 8.11
CA LYS A 150 -17.32 3.51 6.87
C LYS A 150 -16.21 3.84 5.85
N TRP A 151 -15.00 4.15 6.30
CA TRP A 151 -13.89 4.40 5.37
C TRP A 151 -13.38 3.14 4.66
N TYR A 152 -13.70 1.94 5.15
CA TYR A 152 -13.39 0.68 4.46
C TYR A 152 -14.46 0.26 3.46
N HIS A 153 -15.61 0.96 3.41
CA HIS A 153 -16.65 0.66 2.45
C HIS A 153 -16.18 0.90 1.02
N TYR A 154 -16.54 -0.02 0.14
CA TYR A 154 -16.48 0.22 -1.29
C TYR A 154 -17.60 1.20 -1.68
N PRO A 155 -17.37 2.28 -2.43
CA PRO A 155 -16.20 2.62 -3.22
C PRO A 155 -15.25 3.65 -2.56
N ASN A 156 -15.32 3.86 -1.23
CA ASN A 156 -14.43 4.80 -0.56
C ASN A 156 -12.97 4.34 -0.66
N ILE A 157 -12.78 3.02 -0.61
CA ILE A 157 -11.48 2.39 -0.84
C ILE A 157 -11.65 1.38 -1.95
N ARG A 158 -10.88 1.55 -3.00
CA ARG A 158 -10.77 0.57 -4.07
C ARG A 158 -9.61 -0.34 -3.79
N THR A 159 -9.92 -1.61 -3.62
CA THR A 159 -8.91 -2.67 -3.60
C THR A 159 -9.38 -3.82 -4.48
N ASP A 160 -8.44 -4.51 -5.10
CA ASP A 160 -8.71 -5.64 -5.99
C ASP A 160 -8.61 -6.97 -5.24
N LEU A 161 -7.96 -6.94 -4.09
CA LEU A 161 -7.91 -8.06 -3.15
C LEU A 161 -8.01 -7.51 -1.72
N PHE A 162 -9.04 -7.94 -1.00
CA PHE A 162 -9.23 -7.69 0.42
C PHE A 162 -9.06 -9.00 1.18
N VAL A 163 -8.02 -9.12 1.99
CA VAL A 163 -7.72 -10.33 2.73
C VAL A 163 -8.43 -10.34 4.08
N CYS A 164 -9.10 -11.45 4.38
CA CYS A 164 -9.69 -11.75 5.67
C CYS A 164 -9.09 -13.03 6.27
N SER A 165 -9.10 -13.13 7.58
CA SER A 165 -8.58 -14.31 8.30
C SER A 165 -9.66 -15.37 8.53
N LEU A 166 -10.90 -14.96 8.78
CA LEU A 166 -12.02 -15.80 9.17
C LEU A 166 -13.16 -15.75 8.15
N GLN A 167 -13.93 -16.84 8.06
CA GLN A 167 -15.10 -16.89 7.18
C GLN A 167 -16.15 -15.84 7.58
N LYS A 168 -16.46 -15.73 8.88
CA LYS A 168 -17.41 -14.73 9.39
C LYS A 168 -16.98 -13.28 9.09
N GLU A 169 -15.69 -13.00 9.19
CA GLU A 169 -15.11 -11.70 8.81
C GLU A 169 -15.30 -11.43 7.33
N ARG A 170 -14.96 -12.39 6.47
CA ARG A 170 -15.16 -12.28 5.02
C ARG A 170 -16.61 -11.97 4.67
N ASP A 171 -17.56 -12.73 5.23
CA ASP A 171 -18.99 -12.58 4.94
C ASP A 171 -19.51 -11.22 5.44
N PHE A 172 -19.02 -10.76 6.59
CA PHE A 172 -19.34 -9.43 7.12
C PHE A 172 -18.77 -8.32 6.21
N VAL A 173 -17.50 -8.38 5.84
CA VAL A 173 -16.86 -7.37 4.99
C VAL A 173 -17.53 -7.32 3.61
N GLU A 174 -17.79 -8.46 3.00
CA GLU A 174 -18.43 -8.52 1.68
C GLU A 174 -19.82 -7.90 1.69
N SER A 175 -20.62 -8.17 2.72
CA SER A 175 -22.00 -7.67 2.84
C SER A 175 -22.08 -6.23 3.35
N ALA A 176 -21.42 -5.93 4.48
CA ALA A 176 -21.53 -4.63 5.15
C ALA A 176 -20.75 -3.52 4.42
N TYR A 177 -19.62 -3.87 3.78
CA TYR A 177 -18.79 -2.89 3.08
C TYR A 177 -19.06 -2.83 1.57
N HIS A 178 -20.02 -3.60 1.08
CA HIS A 178 -20.49 -3.56 -0.31
C HIS A 178 -19.43 -3.85 -1.36
N TYR A 179 -18.46 -4.70 -1.04
CA TYR A 179 -17.45 -5.12 -2.02
C TYR A 179 -18.05 -5.98 -3.13
N PRO A 180 -17.65 -5.78 -4.39
CA PRO A 180 -18.01 -6.68 -5.46
C PRO A 180 -17.59 -8.13 -5.16
N ALA A 181 -18.39 -9.08 -5.62
CA ALA A 181 -18.11 -10.50 -5.41
C ALA A 181 -16.71 -10.89 -5.92
N GLY A 182 -16.00 -11.65 -5.10
CA GLY A 182 -14.66 -12.16 -5.46
C GLY A 182 -13.48 -11.26 -5.07
N ILE A 183 -13.70 -10.05 -4.59
CA ILE A 183 -12.62 -9.17 -4.08
C ILE A 183 -12.22 -9.59 -2.66
N VAL A 184 -13.18 -9.90 -1.80
CA VAL A 184 -12.92 -10.29 -0.42
C VAL A 184 -12.58 -11.77 -0.37
N LYS A 185 -11.40 -12.12 0.13
CA LYS A 185 -10.90 -13.51 0.20
C LYS A 185 -10.49 -13.88 1.60
N ARG A 186 -10.88 -15.08 2.03
CA ARG A 186 -10.36 -15.68 3.25
C ARG A 186 -9.05 -16.39 2.95
N LEU A 187 -7.92 -15.74 3.20
CA LEU A 187 -6.58 -16.28 2.94
C LEU A 187 -5.74 -16.45 4.22
N GLY A 188 -6.20 -15.90 5.35
CA GLY A 188 -5.40 -15.83 6.57
C GLY A 188 -4.49 -14.59 6.59
N LEU A 189 -3.81 -14.40 7.71
CA LEU A 189 -2.87 -13.31 7.90
C LEU A 189 -1.44 -13.84 7.78
N CYS A 190 -0.64 -13.29 6.89
CA CYS A 190 0.74 -13.75 6.59
C CYS A 190 1.64 -13.87 7.82
N ARG A 191 1.43 -13.01 8.84
CA ARG A 191 2.19 -13.06 10.09
C ARG A 191 1.95 -14.34 10.90
N PHE A 192 0.83 -15.02 10.73
CA PHE A 192 0.53 -16.26 11.45
C PHE A 192 1.36 -17.44 10.96
N ASP A 193 1.88 -17.39 9.74
CA ASP A 193 2.77 -18.43 9.22
C ASP A 193 4.08 -18.52 10.03
N ALA A 194 4.47 -17.41 10.65
CA ALA A 194 5.64 -17.40 11.55
C ALA A 194 5.45 -18.24 12.82
N LEU A 195 4.19 -18.43 13.27
CA LEU A 195 3.86 -19.25 14.44
C LEU A 195 3.98 -20.75 14.17
N LEU A 196 3.94 -21.14 12.90
CA LEU A 196 4.02 -22.55 12.47
C LEU A 196 5.46 -23.02 12.25
N ARG A 197 6.45 -22.11 12.33
CA ARG A 197 7.85 -22.48 12.17
C ARG A 197 8.38 -23.07 13.47
N PRO A 198 9.05 -24.23 13.45
CA PRO A 198 9.75 -24.72 14.64
C PRO A 198 10.84 -23.71 15.05
N HIS A 199 10.91 -23.46 16.34
CA HIS A 199 11.94 -22.61 16.95
C HIS A 199 13.27 -23.34 16.98
#